data_27cd6497dc495db33268d325dcc087c4
#
_entry.id   27cd6497dc495db33268d325dcc087c4
#
_cell.length_a   1.000
_cell.length_b   1.000
_cell.length_c   1.000
_cell.angle_alpha   90.00
_cell.angle_beta   90.00
_cell.angle_gamma   90.00
#
_symmetry.space_group_name_H-M   'P 1'
#
loop_
_entity.id
_entity.type
_entity.pdbx_description
1 polymer ?
#
loop_
_entity_poly.entity_id
_entity_poly.type
_entity_poly.pdbx_seq_one_letter_code
_entity_poly.pdbx_strand_id
1 'polypeptide(L)'
;ETYQTETNKANSKADSKARVKGVWFEEEYKRVYPYNSLASSVIGFATSDGGGGNGGIEQSYNSALIGTNGREYGYLNDDSNLERVIKPAVNGNTVVSTLDVNVQNAVEKRIQEWMTETGSDHVGVVVMNPNNGEILAMAGESPFDLNNPREVSSRYTDAEIRQLGVKEAVGDYKRKHRNTDQATITEDQVTAHYTEDEIRSLGLQVAWNQEWRNFCVSDTFEPGSPSKIFTVATALEEGIVTPNDS
;
A
#
# COMPACT_ATOMS: atom_id res chain seq x y z
N GLU A 1 -12.26 -21.82 -7.10
CA GLU A 1 -13.46 -22.73 -7.09
C GLU A 1 -13.83 -23.21 -8.48
N THR A 2 -13.85 -22.37 -9.51
CA THR A 2 -14.34 -22.74 -10.85
C THR A 2 -13.51 -23.87 -11.49
N TYR A 3 -12.18 -23.79 -11.45
CA TYR A 3 -11.30 -24.83 -12.05
C TYR A 3 -11.38 -26.17 -11.32
N GLN A 4 -11.40 -26.16 -9.99
CA GLN A 4 -11.54 -27.37 -9.20
C GLN A 4 -12.88 -28.07 -9.45
N THR A 5 -13.95 -27.29 -9.54
CA THR A 5 -15.29 -27.80 -9.83
C THR A 5 -15.37 -28.39 -11.25
N GLU A 6 -14.78 -27.74 -12.25
CA GLU A 6 -14.74 -28.24 -13.63
C GLU A 6 -13.88 -29.53 -13.75
N THR A 7 -12.70 -29.55 -13.10
CA THR A 7 -11.84 -30.72 -13.12
C THR A 7 -12.49 -31.90 -12.41
N ASN A 8 -13.12 -31.68 -11.26
CA ASN A 8 -13.86 -32.72 -10.55
C ASN A 8 -15.04 -33.23 -11.37
N LYS A 9 -15.76 -32.35 -12.06
CA LYS A 9 -16.88 -32.68 -12.95
C LYS A 9 -16.41 -33.46 -14.18
N ALA A 10 -15.28 -33.09 -14.76
CA ALA A 10 -14.64 -33.82 -15.86
C ALA A 10 -14.19 -35.22 -15.41
N ASN A 11 -13.50 -35.33 -14.27
CA ASN A 11 -13.04 -36.58 -13.72
C ASN A 11 -14.17 -37.53 -13.29
N SER A 12 -15.33 -37.00 -12.87
CA SER A 12 -16.50 -37.83 -12.50
C SER A 12 -17.16 -38.52 -13.70
N LYS A 13 -16.96 -37.97 -14.90
CA LYS A 13 -17.51 -38.49 -16.17
C LYS A 13 -16.53 -39.29 -16.99
N ALA A 14 -15.23 -39.25 -16.64
CA ALA A 14 -14.18 -39.92 -17.40
C ALA A 14 -13.94 -41.35 -16.91
N ASP A 15 -13.59 -42.24 -17.84
CA ASP A 15 -13.04 -43.55 -17.50
C ASP A 15 -11.79 -43.42 -16.64
N SER A 16 -11.55 -44.41 -15.76
CA SER A 16 -10.44 -44.37 -14.80
C SER A 16 -9.05 -44.18 -15.42
N LYS A 17 -8.90 -44.54 -16.70
CA LYS A 17 -7.64 -44.34 -17.48
C LYS A 17 -7.48 -42.91 -18.03
N ALA A 18 -8.57 -42.17 -18.20
CA ALA A 18 -8.58 -40.80 -18.74
C ALA A 18 -8.62 -39.72 -17.65
N ARG A 19 -8.64 -40.10 -16.38
CA ARG A 19 -8.64 -39.15 -15.27
C ARG A 19 -7.31 -38.43 -15.14
N VAL A 20 -7.35 -37.14 -14.97
CA VAL A 20 -6.20 -36.31 -14.66
C VAL A 20 -5.67 -36.73 -13.29
N LYS A 21 -4.41 -37.20 -13.25
CA LYS A 21 -3.71 -37.61 -12.03
C LYS A 21 -2.54 -36.66 -11.76
N GLY A 22 -2.17 -36.52 -10.49
CA GLY A 22 -1.05 -35.69 -10.09
C GLY A 22 -1.35 -34.19 -10.10
N VAL A 23 -2.62 -33.80 -10.19
CA VAL A 23 -3.09 -32.42 -10.06
C VAL A 23 -3.92 -32.33 -8.80
N TRP A 24 -3.58 -31.40 -7.94
CA TRP A 24 -4.35 -31.03 -6.76
C TRP A 24 -4.51 -29.52 -6.73
N PHE A 25 -5.51 -29.04 -6.03
CA PHE A 25 -5.79 -27.62 -5.87
C PHE A 25 -5.74 -27.31 -4.38
N GLU A 26 -5.08 -26.24 -4.05
CA GLU A 26 -5.07 -25.65 -2.71
C GLU A 26 -5.96 -24.42 -2.71
N GLU A 27 -6.70 -24.22 -1.63
CA GLU A 27 -7.55 -23.03 -1.47
C GLU A 27 -6.66 -21.88 -1.02
N GLU A 28 -6.70 -20.79 -1.80
CA GLU A 28 -5.95 -19.57 -1.52
C GLU A 28 -6.91 -18.39 -1.43
N TYR A 29 -6.72 -17.53 -0.44
CA TYR A 29 -7.50 -16.33 -0.25
C TYR A 29 -6.78 -15.14 -0.86
N LYS A 30 -7.49 -14.40 -1.72
CA LYS A 30 -7.00 -13.15 -2.29
C LYS A 30 -7.78 -11.98 -1.74
N ARG A 31 -7.07 -10.94 -1.28
CA ARG A 31 -7.66 -9.67 -0.90
C ARG A 31 -8.19 -8.97 -2.16
N VAL A 32 -9.42 -8.47 -2.12
CA VAL A 32 -10.06 -7.75 -3.22
C VAL A 32 -10.56 -6.40 -2.71
N TYR A 33 -10.30 -5.35 -3.46
CA TYR A 33 -10.68 -3.97 -3.16
C TYR A 33 -11.76 -3.53 -4.18
N PRO A 34 -13.06 -3.55 -3.80
CA PRO A 34 -14.15 -3.32 -4.74
C PRO A 34 -14.18 -1.93 -5.37
N TYR A 35 -13.58 -0.96 -4.70
CA TYR A 35 -13.52 0.44 -5.17
C TYR A 35 -12.17 0.80 -5.83
N ASN A 36 -11.36 -0.20 -6.16
CA ASN A 36 -10.07 -0.07 -6.84
C ASN A 36 -9.14 0.95 -6.17
N SER A 37 -9.16 2.21 -6.60
CA SER A 37 -8.25 3.26 -6.15
C SER A 37 -8.79 4.17 -5.03
N LEU A 38 -10.07 4.03 -4.67
CA LEU A 38 -10.68 4.91 -3.67
C LEU A 38 -9.97 4.78 -2.32
N ALA A 39 -9.54 5.91 -1.75
CA ALA A 39 -8.79 5.99 -0.50
C ALA A 39 -7.54 5.11 -0.46
N SER A 40 -6.88 4.89 -1.59
CA SER A 40 -5.80 3.91 -1.73
C SER A 40 -4.67 4.11 -0.73
N SER A 41 -4.18 5.32 -0.53
CA SER A 41 -3.11 5.65 0.41
C SER A 41 -3.53 5.54 1.89
N VAL A 42 -4.85 5.59 2.18
CA VAL A 42 -5.40 5.43 3.53
C VAL A 42 -5.66 3.96 3.84
N ILE A 43 -6.19 3.22 2.88
CA ILE A 43 -6.49 1.79 3.05
C ILE A 43 -5.20 0.98 3.03
N GLY A 44 -4.31 1.23 2.07
CA GLY A 44 -3.17 0.37 1.82
C GLY A 44 -3.58 -0.94 1.14
N PHE A 45 -2.66 -1.87 0.97
CA PHE A 45 -2.95 -3.14 0.30
C PHE A 45 -2.29 -4.32 1.01
N ALA A 46 -2.87 -5.51 0.84
CA ALA A 46 -2.28 -6.75 1.32
C ALA A 46 -1.37 -7.35 0.25
N THR A 47 -0.23 -7.89 0.66
CA THR A 47 0.68 -8.61 -0.24
C THR A 47 0.12 -9.99 -0.57
N SER A 48 0.28 -10.44 -1.82
CA SER A 48 -0.30 -11.68 -2.34
C SER A 48 0.30 -12.96 -1.71
N ASP A 49 1.44 -12.85 -1.07
CA ASP A 49 2.18 -13.94 -0.44
C ASP A 49 1.82 -14.17 1.05
N GLY A 50 0.77 -13.50 1.52
CA GLY A 50 0.39 -13.54 2.94
C GLY A 50 1.37 -12.82 3.88
N GLY A 51 2.29 -12.02 3.31
CA GLY A 51 3.29 -11.26 4.05
C GLY A 51 2.73 -10.08 4.86
N GLY A 52 1.43 -9.83 4.75
CA GLY A 52 0.75 -8.79 5.51
C GLY A 52 0.37 -7.56 4.70
N GLY A 53 -0.12 -6.53 5.39
CA GLY A 53 -0.52 -5.26 4.80
C GLY A 53 0.66 -4.32 4.56
N ASN A 54 0.57 -3.53 3.50
CA ASN A 54 1.51 -2.47 3.16
C ASN A 54 0.76 -1.13 3.09
N GLY A 55 1.21 -0.17 3.88
CA GLY A 55 0.58 1.14 4.00
C GLY A 55 -0.77 1.12 4.73
N GLY A 56 -1.21 2.30 5.13
CA GLY A 56 -2.56 2.57 5.61
C GLY A 56 -3.12 1.63 6.69
N ILE A 57 -4.40 1.38 6.59
CA ILE A 57 -5.16 0.50 7.48
C ILE A 57 -4.67 -0.95 7.40
N GLU A 58 -4.37 -1.45 6.19
CA GLU A 58 -3.89 -2.82 6.00
C GLU A 58 -2.62 -3.10 6.79
N GLN A 59 -1.68 -2.16 6.83
CA GLN A 59 -0.46 -2.30 7.62
C GLN A 59 -0.71 -2.09 9.11
N SER A 60 -1.42 -1.02 9.47
CA SER A 60 -1.60 -0.63 10.87
C SER A 60 -2.43 -1.65 11.65
N TYR A 61 -3.40 -2.28 11.01
CA TYR A 61 -4.29 -3.28 11.59
C TYR A 61 -4.00 -4.70 11.10
N ASN A 62 -2.80 -4.94 10.53
CA ASN A 62 -2.46 -6.24 9.97
C ASN A 62 -2.65 -7.38 10.96
N SER A 63 -2.26 -7.22 12.22
CA SER A 63 -2.43 -8.22 13.26
C SER A 63 -3.89 -8.57 13.57
N ALA A 64 -4.81 -7.63 13.31
CA ALA A 64 -6.24 -7.85 13.47
C ALA A 64 -6.88 -8.45 12.21
N LEU A 65 -6.42 -8.02 11.03
CA LEU A 65 -6.96 -8.42 9.74
C LEU A 65 -6.47 -9.80 9.29
N ILE A 66 -5.20 -10.14 9.61
CA ILE A 66 -4.61 -11.42 9.24
C ILE A 66 -5.10 -12.50 10.19
N GLY A 67 -5.68 -13.56 9.64
CA GLY A 67 -6.07 -14.72 10.43
C GLY A 67 -4.87 -15.61 10.75
N THR A 68 -5.16 -16.83 11.13
CA THR A 68 -4.17 -17.88 11.29
C THR A 68 -4.44 -18.98 10.28
N ASN A 69 -3.45 -19.30 9.44
CA ASN A 69 -3.58 -20.35 8.46
C ASN A 69 -3.80 -21.70 9.15
N GLY A 70 -4.74 -22.46 8.63
CA GLY A 70 -4.90 -23.86 9.01
C GLY A 70 -3.70 -24.69 8.60
N ARG A 71 -3.56 -25.82 9.22
CA ARG A 71 -2.51 -26.80 8.88
C ARG A 71 -3.12 -28.18 8.78
N GLU A 72 -2.70 -28.90 7.77
CA GLU A 72 -2.97 -30.32 7.63
C GLU A 72 -1.65 -31.07 7.56
N TYR A 73 -1.48 -32.06 8.41
CA TYR A 73 -0.29 -32.91 8.40
C TYR A 73 -0.66 -34.31 8.77
N GLY A 74 0.09 -35.27 8.22
CA GLY A 74 -0.01 -36.67 8.58
C GLY A 74 1.20 -37.10 9.41
N TYR A 75 1.00 -37.99 10.34
CA TYR A 75 2.06 -38.68 11.04
C TYR A 75 1.74 -40.19 11.15
N LEU A 76 2.76 -41.01 11.30
CA LEU A 76 2.58 -42.43 11.60
C LEU A 76 2.40 -42.59 13.10
N ASN A 77 1.32 -43.24 13.51
CA ASN A 77 1.12 -43.61 14.91
C ASN A 77 1.99 -44.85 15.29
N ASP A 78 1.92 -45.24 16.55
CA ASP A 78 2.72 -46.37 17.07
C ASP A 78 2.47 -47.69 16.33
N ASP A 79 1.31 -47.86 15.71
CA ASP A 79 0.95 -49.03 14.90
C ASP A 79 1.31 -48.87 13.40
N SER A 80 2.08 -47.85 13.07
CA SER A 80 2.47 -47.47 11.69
C SER A 80 1.31 -47.14 10.75
N ASN A 81 0.15 -46.77 11.28
CA ASN A 81 -0.94 -46.23 10.49
C ASN A 81 -0.78 -44.72 10.30
N LEU A 82 -1.12 -44.25 9.08
CA LEU A 82 -1.10 -42.83 8.78
C LEU A 82 -2.31 -42.13 9.43
N GLU A 83 -2.05 -41.32 10.44
CA GLU A 83 -3.06 -40.44 11.03
C GLU A 83 -2.98 -39.04 10.45
N ARG A 84 -4.14 -38.45 10.24
CA ARG A 84 -4.29 -37.09 9.68
C ARG A 84 -4.79 -36.13 10.76
N VAL A 85 -4.04 -35.05 10.97
CA VAL A 85 -4.41 -34.00 11.89
C VAL A 85 -4.73 -32.75 11.09
N ILE A 86 -5.91 -32.19 11.32
CA ILE A 86 -6.34 -30.93 10.72
C ILE A 86 -6.46 -29.89 11.83
N LYS A 87 -5.67 -28.83 11.73
CA LYS A 87 -5.87 -27.59 12.50
C LYS A 87 -6.64 -26.61 11.62
N PRO A 88 -7.87 -26.23 11.98
CA PRO A 88 -8.66 -25.33 11.15
C PRO A 88 -8.01 -23.95 11.08
N ALA A 89 -8.24 -23.25 9.98
CA ALA A 89 -7.90 -21.83 9.85
C ALA A 89 -8.78 -20.99 10.78
N VAL A 90 -8.22 -19.88 11.27
CA VAL A 90 -8.94 -18.90 12.06
C VAL A 90 -8.99 -17.60 11.25
N ASN A 91 -10.17 -17.13 10.94
CA ASN A 91 -10.35 -15.89 10.18
C ASN A 91 -9.86 -14.67 10.98
N GLY A 92 -9.35 -13.68 10.27
CA GLY A 92 -9.04 -12.38 10.86
C GLY A 92 -10.31 -11.60 11.23
N ASN A 93 -10.11 -10.50 11.95
CA ASN A 93 -11.19 -9.63 12.36
C ASN A 93 -11.57 -8.62 11.25
N THR A 94 -12.73 -8.01 11.41
CA THR A 94 -13.18 -6.89 10.57
C THR A 94 -12.75 -5.58 11.20
N VAL A 95 -12.19 -4.66 10.38
CA VAL A 95 -11.91 -3.27 10.76
C VAL A 95 -12.94 -2.39 10.07
N VAL A 96 -13.60 -1.53 10.85
CA VAL A 96 -14.58 -0.54 10.36
C VAL A 96 -13.93 0.84 10.46
N SER A 97 -13.81 1.53 9.33
CA SER A 97 -13.29 2.91 9.28
C SER A 97 -14.41 3.93 9.33
N THR A 98 -14.08 5.17 9.65
CA THR A 98 -14.99 6.31 9.62
C THR A 98 -15.10 6.97 8.25
N LEU A 99 -14.35 6.47 7.24
CA LEU A 99 -14.39 7.02 5.88
C LEU A 99 -15.78 6.87 5.29
N ASP A 100 -16.32 7.97 4.78
CA ASP A 100 -17.55 7.99 3.98
C ASP A 100 -17.19 7.90 2.50
N VAL A 101 -17.68 6.86 1.84
CA VAL A 101 -17.40 6.57 0.42
C VAL A 101 -17.79 7.74 -0.49
N ASN A 102 -18.91 8.43 -0.21
CA ASN A 102 -19.39 9.51 -1.05
C ASN A 102 -18.54 10.77 -0.87
N VAL A 103 -18.18 11.07 0.39
CA VAL A 103 -17.31 12.22 0.70
C VAL A 103 -15.93 11.98 0.13
N GLN A 104 -15.36 10.79 0.30
CA GLN A 104 -14.06 10.42 -0.24
C GLN A 104 -14.01 10.56 -1.77
N ASN A 105 -15.00 10.00 -2.46
CA ASN A 105 -15.10 10.07 -3.91
C ASN A 105 -15.25 11.53 -4.41
N ALA A 106 -16.04 12.34 -3.72
CA ALA A 106 -16.20 13.75 -4.06
C ALA A 106 -14.88 14.53 -3.90
N VAL A 107 -14.13 14.25 -2.83
CA VAL A 107 -12.83 14.86 -2.56
C VAL A 107 -11.81 14.47 -3.61
N GLU A 108 -11.63 13.17 -3.90
CA GLU A 108 -10.68 12.69 -4.91
C GLU A 108 -10.97 13.29 -6.29
N LYS A 109 -12.24 13.31 -6.68
CA LYS A 109 -12.65 13.95 -7.94
C LYS A 109 -12.25 15.42 -8.00
N ARG A 110 -12.46 16.18 -6.92
CA ARG A 110 -12.10 17.60 -6.86
C ARG A 110 -10.59 17.84 -6.86
N ILE A 111 -9.82 16.97 -6.25
CA ILE A 111 -8.36 17.02 -6.33
C ILE A 111 -7.90 16.87 -7.78
N GLN A 112 -8.41 15.88 -8.51
CA GLN A 112 -8.02 15.66 -9.91
C GLN A 112 -8.42 16.83 -10.83
N GLU A 113 -9.63 17.36 -10.65
CA GLU A 113 -10.09 18.56 -11.36
C GLU A 113 -9.16 19.75 -11.09
N TRP A 114 -8.87 20.03 -9.81
CA TRP A 114 -8.00 21.12 -9.39
C TRP A 114 -6.59 21.01 -9.94
N MET A 115 -5.97 19.84 -9.85
CA MET A 115 -4.63 19.61 -10.40
C MET A 115 -4.58 19.83 -11.91
N THR A 116 -5.63 19.40 -12.62
CA THR A 116 -5.74 19.60 -14.07
C THR A 116 -5.87 21.07 -14.42
N GLU A 117 -6.63 21.85 -13.63
CA GLU A 117 -6.86 23.28 -13.88
C GLU A 117 -5.66 24.15 -13.50
N THR A 118 -4.96 23.80 -12.42
CA THR A 118 -3.92 24.68 -11.85
C THR A 118 -2.49 24.22 -12.14
N GLY A 119 -2.30 22.95 -12.48
CA GLY A 119 -0.97 22.34 -12.61
C GLY A 119 -0.24 22.22 -11.27
N SER A 120 -0.97 22.14 -10.15
CA SER A 120 -0.37 21.94 -8.81
C SER A 120 0.31 20.59 -8.72
N ASP A 121 1.52 20.55 -8.16
CA ASP A 121 2.29 19.31 -8.00
C ASP A 121 1.76 18.46 -6.84
N HIS A 122 1.31 19.12 -5.75
CA HIS A 122 0.84 18.46 -4.53
C HIS A 122 -0.47 19.05 -4.02
N VAL A 123 -1.42 18.18 -3.74
CA VAL A 123 -2.71 18.53 -3.12
C VAL A 123 -3.07 17.45 -2.10
N GLY A 124 -3.35 17.88 -0.88
CA GLY A 124 -3.87 17.00 0.17
C GLY A 124 -5.13 17.57 0.79
N VAL A 125 -6.13 16.74 0.99
CA VAL A 125 -7.40 17.11 1.62
C VAL A 125 -7.76 16.13 2.72
N VAL A 126 -8.09 16.66 3.90
CA VAL A 126 -8.63 15.92 5.03
C VAL A 126 -9.98 16.52 5.41
N VAL A 127 -11.01 15.68 5.44
CA VAL A 127 -12.35 16.06 5.91
C VAL A 127 -12.60 15.40 7.25
N MET A 128 -12.81 16.21 8.27
CA MET A 128 -12.98 15.72 9.65
C MET A 128 -14.28 16.27 10.26
N ASN A 129 -14.96 15.46 11.04
CA ASN A 129 -16.05 15.89 11.90
C ASN A 129 -15.46 16.53 13.16
N PRO A 130 -15.63 17.85 13.38
CA PRO A 130 -15.01 18.55 14.51
C PRO A 130 -15.58 18.16 15.87
N ASN A 131 -16.77 17.54 15.91
CA ASN A 131 -17.43 17.20 17.17
C ASN A 131 -16.86 15.93 17.82
N ASN A 132 -16.34 15.00 17.02
CA ASN A 132 -15.88 13.69 17.50
C ASN A 132 -14.52 13.27 16.94
N GLY A 133 -13.94 14.04 16.01
CA GLY A 133 -12.64 13.76 15.41
C GLY A 133 -12.64 12.67 14.32
N GLU A 134 -13.80 12.19 13.90
CA GLU A 134 -13.87 11.20 12.80
C GLU A 134 -13.37 11.77 11.49
N ILE A 135 -12.46 11.04 10.85
CA ILE A 135 -12.00 11.35 9.48
C ILE A 135 -12.99 10.75 8.49
N LEU A 136 -13.70 11.63 7.78
CA LEU A 136 -14.70 11.23 6.78
C LEU A 136 -14.08 11.03 5.40
N ALA A 137 -13.00 11.77 5.10
CA ALA A 137 -12.21 11.59 3.90
C ALA A 137 -10.76 12.04 4.12
N MET A 138 -9.83 11.37 3.45
CA MET A 138 -8.43 11.76 3.39
C MET A 138 -7.89 11.34 2.03
N ALA A 139 -7.43 12.29 1.23
CA ALA A 139 -6.96 12.04 -0.12
C ALA A 139 -5.79 12.95 -0.50
N GLY A 140 -4.90 12.43 -1.32
CA GLY A 140 -3.80 13.13 -1.97
C GLY A 140 -3.91 13.02 -3.49
N GLU A 141 -2.89 13.50 -4.16
CA GLU A 141 -2.83 13.60 -5.62
C GLU A 141 -2.66 12.25 -6.35
N SER A 142 -2.26 11.19 -5.67
CA SER A 142 -1.79 9.94 -6.28
C SER A 142 -2.63 8.73 -5.88
N PRO A 143 -3.87 8.58 -6.39
CA PRO A 143 -4.59 7.34 -6.23
C PRO A 143 -3.96 6.25 -7.09
N PHE A 144 -3.79 5.04 -6.52
CA PHE A 144 -3.30 3.86 -7.22
C PHE A 144 -4.30 2.70 -7.08
N ASP A 145 -4.28 1.74 -8.02
CA ASP A 145 -5.17 0.58 -7.94
C ASP A 145 -4.70 -0.39 -6.84
N LEU A 146 -5.50 -0.53 -5.79
CA LEU A 146 -5.25 -1.44 -4.67
C LEU A 146 -5.22 -2.93 -5.09
N ASN A 147 -5.87 -3.29 -6.19
CA ASN A 147 -5.84 -4.66 -6.73
C ASN A 147 -4.57 -4.93 -7.54
N ASN A 148 -3.92 -3.87 -8.07
CA ASN A 148 -2.68 -3.93 -8.86
C ASN A 148 -1.66 -2.87 -8.37
N PRO A 149 -1.27 -2.87 -7.10
CA PRO A 149 -0.52 -1.76 -6.49
C PRO A 149 0.90 -1.58 -7.05
N ARG A 150 1.40 -2.54 -7.83
CA ARG A 150 2.70 -2.47 -8.52
C ARG A 150 2.60 -2.05 -9.98
N GLU A 151 1.41 -1.80 -10.47
CA GLU A 151 1.22 -1.16 -11.77
C GLU A 151 1.53 0.34 -11.61
N VAL A 152 2.64 0.77 -12.20
CA VAL A 152 3.04 2.19 -12.14
C VAL A 152 2.04 3.00 -12.94
N SER A 153 1.53 4.07 -12.34
CA SER A 153 0.59 4.95 -12.98
C SER A 153 1.20 5.67 -14.19
N SER A 154 0.35 6.22 -15.06
CA SER A 154 0.78 7.03 -16.21
C SER A 154 1.53 8.33 -15.82
N ARG A 155 1.70 8.60 -14.53
CA ARG A 155 2.49 9.73 -14.00
C ARG A 155 3.98 9.59 -14.27
N TYR A 156 4.47 8.36 -14.46
CA TYR A 156 5.89 8.09 -14.68
C TYR A 156 6.12 7.58 -16.09
N THR A 157 6.99 8.25 -16.81
CA THR A 157 7.55 7.76 -18.05
C THR A 157 8.72 6.78 -17.77
N ASP A 158 9.07 5.95 -18.75
CA ASP A 158 10.24 5.07 -18.63
C ASP A 158 11.53 5.84 -18.35
N ALA A 159 11.66 7.05 -18.88
CA ALA A 159 12.81 7.92 -18.64
C ALA A 159 12.87 8.42 -17.18
N GLU A 160 11.74 8.80 -16.60
CA GLU A 160 11.66 9.20 -15.20
C GLU A 160 11.93 8.03 -14.25
N ILE A 161 11.38 6.85 -14.54
CA ILE A 161 11.68 5.62 -13.78
C ILE A 161 13.19 5.35 -13.80
N ARG A 162 13.82 5.44 -14.97
CA ARG A 162 15.27 5.27 -15.09
C ARG A 162 16.03 6.31 -14.28
N GLN A 163 15.63 7.56 -14.34
CA GLN A 163 16.25 8.66 -13.57
C GLN A 163 16.13 8.44 -12.06
N LEU A 164 14.96 8.01 -11.58
CA LEU A 164 14.76 7.61 -10.19
C LEU A 164 15.69 6.47 -9.79
N GLY A 165 15.83 5.47 -10.66
CA GLY A 165 16.70 4.32 -10.44
C GLY A 165 18.17 4.70 -10.36
N VAL A 166 18.64 5.55 -11.24
CA VAL A 166 20.02 6.08 -11.20
C VAL A 166 20.27 6.85 -9.91
N LYS A 167 19.34 7.72 -9.51
CA LYS A 167 19.44 8.48 -8.25
C LYS A 167 19.52 7.55 -7.04
N GLU A 168 18.70 6.49 -6.99
CA GLU A 168 18.72 5.53 -5.90
C GLU A 168 20.01 4.69 -5.90
N ALA A 169 20.49 4.24 -7.08
CA ALA A 169 21.75 3.53 -7.22
C ALA A 169 22.93 4.37 -6.71
N VAL A 170 22.98 5.66 -7.04
CA VAL A 170 23.99 6.60 -6.53
C VAL A 170 23.90 6.70 -5.01
N GLY A 171 22.69 6.82 -4.47
CA GLY A 171 22.46 6.86 -3.01
C GLY A 171 22.93 5.59 -2.32
N ASP A 172 22.61 4.43 -2.87
CA ASP A 172 23.00 3.12 -2.34
C ASP A 172 24.53 2.92 -2.42
N TYR A 173 25.13 3.26 -3.54
CA TYR A 173 26.59 3.21 -3.71
C TYR A 173 27.30 4.10 -2.67
N LYS A 174 26.83 5.32 -2.48
CA LYS A 174 27.35 6.25 -1.47
C LYS A 174 27.19 5.72 -0.05
N ARG A 175 26.07 5.10 0.28
CA ARG A 175 25.87 4.43 1.59
C ARG A 175 26.86 3.31 1.84
N LYS A 176 27.15 2.51 0.81
CA LYS A 176 28.10 1.38 0.89
C LYS A 176 29.58 1.85 0.96
N HIS A 177 29.89 2.98 0.38
CA HIS A 177 31.25 3.52 0.27
C HIS A 177 31.45 4.79 1.12
N ARG A 178 31.00 4.77 2.38
CA ARG A 178 31.02 5.94 3.29
C ARG A 178 32.42 6.51 3.56
N ASN A 179 33.48 5.70 3.41
CA ASN A 179 34.87 6.10 3.65
C ASN A 179 35.54 6.75 2.42
N THR A 180 34.84 6.80 1.28
CA THR A 180 35.29 7.45 0.05
C THR A 180 34.80 8.90 0.04
N ASP A 181 35.57 9.81 -0.51
CA ASP A 181 35.10 11.18 -0.71
C ASP A 181 33.84 11.19 -1.59
N GLN A 182 32.73 11.55 -0.96
CA GLN A 182 31.39 11.50 -1.59
C GLN A 182 31.27 12.47 -2.79
N ALA A 183 32.10 13.53 -2.80
CA ALA A 183 32.11 14.52 -3.88
C ALA A 183 32.74 13.98 -5.17
N THR A 184 33.58 12.95 -5.08
CA THR A 184 34.25 12.34 -6.22
C THR A 184 33.45 11.23 -6.91
N ILE A 185 32.33 10.81 -6.31
CA ILE A 185 31.47 9.75 -6.85
C ILE A 185 30.58 10.34 -7.94
N THR A 186 30.88 10.00 -9.19
CA THR A 186 30.07 10.42 -10.34
C THR A 186 28.98 9.40 -10.68
N GLU A 187 27.92 9.87 -11.36
CA GLU A 187 26.81 9.03 -11.81
C GLU A 187 27.31 7.92 -12.76
N ASP A 188 28.18 8.25 -13.70
CA ASP A 188 28.74 7.30 -14.67
C ASP A 188 29.54 6.17 -14.00
N GLN A 189 30.28 6.50 -12.94
CA GLN A 189 30.99 5.49 -12.16
C GLN A 189 30.04 4.53 -11.48
N VAL A 190 28.93 5.04 -10.95
CA VAL A 190 27.94 4.22 -10.25
C VAL A 190 27.16 3.37 -11.23
N THR A 191 26.67 3.95 -12.31
CA THR A 191 25.88 3.21 -13.31
C THR A 191 26.66 2.08 -13.97
N ALA A 192 27.99 2.19 -14.07
CA ALA A 192 28.85 1.10 -14.55
C ALA A 192 28.83 -0.15 -13.65
N HIS A 193 28.35 -0.06 -12.41
CA HIS A 193 28.22 -1.17 -11.46
C HIS A 193 26.84 -1.82 -11.45
N TYR A 194 25.87 -1.29 -12.19
CA TYR A 194 24.49 -1.76 -12.26
C TYR A 194 24.11 -2.06 -13.72
N THR A 195 23.31 -3.08 -13.89
CA THR A 195 22.65 -3.32 -15.17
C THR A 195 21.46 -2.37 -15.36
N GLU A 196 21.02 -2.16 -16.59
CA GLU A 196 19.81 -1.34 -16.85
C GLU A 196 18.57 -1.94 -16.19
N ASP A 197 18.48 -3.27 -16.08
CA ASP A 197 17.36 -3.93 -15.37
C ASP A 197 17.39 -3.66 -13.87
N GLU A 198 18.57 -3.63 -13.25
CA GLU A 198 18.72 -3.27 -11.83
C GLU A 198 18.37 -1.79 -11.61
N ILE A 199 18.84 -0.90 -12.46
CA ILE A 199 18.49 0.53 -12.42
C ILE A 199 16.97 0.69 -12.56
N ARG A 200 16.36 0.04 -13.54
CA ARG A 200 14.91 0.07 -13.73
C ARG A 200 14.17 -0.47 -12.50
N SER A 201 14.62 -1.57 -11.91
CA SER A 201 14.03 -2.15 -10.71
C SER A 201 14.08 -1.20 -9.52
N LEU A 202 15.21 -0.54 -9.30
CA LEU A 202 15.37 0.49 -8.27
C LEU A 202 14.42 1.66 -8.51
N GLY A 203 14.31 2.12 -9.76
CA GLY A 203 13.42 3.21 -10.14
C GLY A 203 11.94 2.88 -9.90
N LEU A 204 11.52 1.67 -10.25
CA LEU A 204 10.16 1.19 -9.98
C LEU A 204 9.87 1.15 -8.47
N GLN A 205 10.82 0.70 -7.64
CA GLN A 205 10.65 0.68 -6.19
C GLN A 205 10.46 2.11 -5.62
N VAL A 206 11.23 3.08 -6.12
CA VAL A 206 11.09 4.48 -5.72
C VAL A 206 9.72 5.02 -6.17
N ALA A 207 9.32 4.78 -7.42
CA ALA A 207 8.03 5.23 -7.95
C ALA A 207 6.86 4.65 -7.14
N TRP A 208 6.86 3.34 -6.86
CA TRP A 208 5.84 2.71 -6.00
C TRP A 208 5.78 3.31 -4.61
N ASN A 209 6.93 3.53 -3.96
CA ASN A 209 6.96 4.12 -2.63
C ASN A 209 6.43 5.56 -2.61
N GLN A 210 6.61 6.30 -3.69
CA GLN A 210 6.04 7.64 -3.86
C GLN A 210 4.52 7.59 -4.06
N GLU A 211 4.02 6.67 -4.89
CA GLU A 211 2.58 6.49 -5.12
C GLU A 211 1.83 5.98 -3.89
N TRP A 212 2.43 5.03 -3.14
CA TRP A 212 1.79 4.46 -1.95
C TRP A 212 1.79 5.39 -0.74
N ARG A 213 2.62 6.44 -0.81
CA ARG A 213 2.78 7.37 0.29
C ARG A 213 1.53 8.22 0.50
N ASN A 214 1.05 8.28 1.73
CA ASN A 214 -0.02 9.18 2.09
C ASN A 214 0.54 10.58 2.37
N PHE A 215 0.40 11.48 1.41
CA PHE A 215 0.86 12.86 1.50
C PHE A 215 0.33 13.57 2.76
N CYS A 216 -0.94 13.38 3.09
CA CYS A 216 -1.59 14.08 4.22
C CYS A 216 -0.96 13.78 5.59
N VAL A 217 -0.25 12.65 5.75
CA VAL A 217 0.34 12.24 7.03
C VAL A 217 1.85 12.06 6.99
N SER A 218 2.44 11.97 5.79
CA SER A 218 3.86 11.64 5.63
C SER A 218 4.72 12.83 5.24
N ASP A 219 4.12 13.88 4.70
CA ASP A 219 4.84 15.04 4.18
C ASP A 219 4.69 16.24 5.10
N THR A 220 5.71 17.09 5.08
CA THR A 220 5.74 18.35 5.80
C THR A 220 5.49 19.50 4.83
N PHE A 221 4.82 20.53 5.28
CA PHE A 221 4.56 21.73 4.50
C PHE A 221 4.68 22.98 5.39
N GLU A 222 4.88 24.12 4.77
CA GLU A 222 4.86 25.42 5.47
C GLU A 222 3.41 25.87 5.64
N PRO A 223 2.85 25.87 6.88
CA PRO A 223 1.43 26.12 7.09
C PRO A 223 1.05 27.59 6.85
N GLY A 224 2.02 28.50 6.90
CA GLY A 224 1.77 29.92 6.71
C GLY A 224 0.80 30.51 7.75
N SER A 225 -0.07 31.50 7.30
CA SER A 225 -1.03 32.18 8.18
C SER A 225 -2.04 31.27 8.89
N PRO A 226 -2.47 30.10 8.38
CA PRO A 226 -3.32 29.17 9.12
C PRO A 226 -2.76 28.75 10.48
N SER A 227 -1.42 28.70 10.65
CA SER A 227 -0.79 28.38 11.94
C SER A 227 -1.01 29.43 13.02
N LYS A 228 -1.36 30.66 12.64
CA LYS A 228 -1.66 31.77 13.59
C LYS A 228 -2.86 31.48 14.48
N ILE A 229 -3.79 30.62 14.01
CA ILE A 229 -4.95 30.20 14.81
C ILE A 229 -4.47 29.49 16.08
N PHE A 230 -3.47 28.63 15.98
CA PHE A 230 -2.91 27.92 17.14
C PHE A 230 -2.22 28.89 18.11
N THR A 231 -1.47 29.88 17.59
CA THR A 231 -0.81 30.90 18.40
C THR A 231 -1.83 31.73 19.16
N VAL A 232 -2.89 32.18 18.49
CA VAL A 232 -3.94 33.00 19.12
C VAL A 232 -4.73 32.17 20.13
N ALA A 233 -5.09 30.92 19.81
CA ALA A 233 -5.79 30.04 20.73
C ALA A 233 -4.98 29.81 22.01
N THR A 234 -3.68 29.56 21.89
CA THR A 234 -2.78 29.41 23.05
C THR A 234 -2.71 30.69 23.88
N ALA A 235 -2.58 31.86 23.24
CA ALA A 235 -2.52 33.14 23.93
C ALA A 235 -3.82 33.48 24.70
N LEU A 236 -4.98 33.09 24.16
CA LEU A 236 -6.28 33.21 24.83
C LEU A 236 -6.39 32.25 26.02
N GLU A 237 -5.96 30.99 25.85
CA GLU A 237 -6.00 29.99 26.93
C GLU A 237 -5.09 30.36 28.11
N GLU A 238 -3.91 30.90 27.82
CA GLU A 238 -2.94 31.38 28.82
C GLU A 238 -3.33 32.76 29.39
N GLY A 239 -4.43 33.38 28.94
CA GLY A 239 -4.88 34.68 29.39
C GLY A 239 -3.94 35.86 29.05
N ILE A 240 -3.04 35.65 28.07
CA ILE A 240 -2.10 36.71 27.62
C ILE A 240 -2.83 37.77 26.80
N VAL A 241 -3.87 37.36 26.07
CA VAL A 241 -4.75 38.22 25.29
C VAL A 241 -6.22 37.91 25.58
N THR A 242 -7.09 38.88 25.29
CA THR A 242 -8.53 38.71 25.35
C THR A 242 -9.15 38.88 23.96
N PRO A 243 -10.39 38.40 23.71
CA PRO A 243 -11.04 38.58 22.40
C PRO A 243 -11.23 40.05 21.97
N ASN A 244 -11.07 41.00 22.87
CA ASN A 244 -11.24 42.42 22.60
C ASN A 244 -9.90 43.19 22.42
N ASP A 245 -8.78 42.51 22.56
CA ASP A 245 -7.46 43.12 22.35
C ASP A 245 -7.22 43.33 20.83
N SER A 246 -6.63 44.44 20.45
CA SER A 246 -6.39 44.85 19.07
C SER A 246 -4.89 45.03 18.77
#